data_c15fccf7b39710d1cd094525ecee5f30
#
_entry.id   c15fccf7b39710d1cd094525ecee5f30
#
_cell.length_a   1.000
_cell.length_b   1.000
_cell.length_c   1.000
_cell.angle_alpha   90.00
_cell.angle_beta   90.00
_cell.angle_gamma   90.00
#
_symmetry.space_group_name_H-M   'P 1'
#
loop_
_entity.id
_entity.type
_entity.pdbx_description
1 polymer ?
#
loop_
_entity_poly.entity_id
_entity_poly.type
_entity_poly.pdbx_seq_one_letter_code
_entity_poly.pdbx_strand_id
1 'polypeptide(L)'
;MSFEPIRIFENSIADFFGAPYAVATDCCTHALELCLRYKESKKISVPKHTYISVPMLSIKLNIDLEWTEDDWLDYYYVTDEIIDAAVLWKPDSYIPNKFMCVSFQFKKHLSLGRGGAILLDNKDDALELKKMSYDGRTP
;
A
#
# COMPACT_ATOMS: atom_id res chain seq x y z
N MET A 1 14.55 -20.45 -8.84
CA MET A 1 14.27 -18.99 -8.91
C MET A 1 14.55 -18.39 -7.54
N SER A 2 15.26 -17.26 -7.50
CA SER A 2 15.62 -16.60 -6.23
C SER A 2 14.68 -15.42 -5.97
N PHE A 3 14.19 -15.29 -4.72
CA PHE A 3 13.44 -14.12 -4.23
C PHE A 3 14.37 -13.00 -3.72
N GLU A 4 15.68 -13.19 -3.84
CA GLU A 4 16.69 -12.23 -3.35
C GLU A 4 16.51 -10.81 -3.92
N PRO A 5 16.27 -10.62 -5.24
CA PRO A 5 16.05 -9.27 -5.79
C PRO A 5 14.83 -8.56 -5.16
N ILE A 6 13.77 -9.32 -4.85
CA ILE A 6 12.58 -8.76 -4.20
C ILE A 6 12.90 -8.33 -2.78
N ARG A 7 13.63 -9.13 -2.01
CA ARG A 7 14.05 -8.77 -0.64
C ARG A 7 14.95 -7.55 -0.62
N ILE A 8 15.90 -7.46 -1.56
CA ILE A 8 16.78 -6.28 -1.69
C ILE A 8 15.93 -5.04 -2.00
N PHE A 9 14.97 -5.14 -2.91
CA PHE A 9 14.08 -4.04 -3.25
C PHE A 9 13.22 -3.62 -2.04
N GLU A 10 12.57 -4.57 -1.35
CA GLU A 10 11.76 -4.30 -0.17
C GLU A 10 12.57 -3.59 0.92
N ASN A 11 13.78 -4.06 1.22
CA ASN A 11 14.67 -3.44 2.20
C ASN A 11 15.05 -2.00 1.79
N SER A 12 15.40 -1.81 0.52
CA SER A 12 15.78 -0.47 0.01
C SER A 12 14.62 0.53 0.08
N ILE A 13 13.40 0.09 -0.21
CA ILE A 13 12.21 0.94 -0.11
C ILE A 13 11.87 1.22 1.36
N ALA A 14 11.92 0.22 2.23
CA ALA A 14 11.73 0.40 3.66
C ALA A 14 12.72 1.43 4.24
N ASP A 15 14.01 1.29 3.93
CA ASP A 15 15.07 2.20 4.36
C ASP A 15 14.83 3.62 3.86
N PHE A 16 14.43 3.79 2.58
CA PHE A 16 14.16 5.12 2.01
C PHE A 16 13.04 5.85 2.76
N PHE A 17 11.94 5.17 3.04
CA PHE A 17 10.80 5.78 3.73
C PHE A 17 10.95 5.80 5.26
N GLY A 18 11.95 5.13 5.82
CA GLY A 18 12.12 4.99 7.27
C GLY A 18 11.12 4.02 7.90
N ALA A 19 10.60 3.07 7.11
CA ALA A 19 9.72 2.01 7.60
C ALA A 19 10.54 0.79 8.04
N PRO A 20 10.15 0.08 9.10
CA PRO A 20 10.81 -1.18 9.49
C PRO A 20 10.70 -2.29 8.45
N TYR A 21 9.59 -2.36 7.71
CA TYR A 21 9.35 -3.39 6.70
C TYR A 21 8.65 -2.82 5.45
N ALA A 22 8.88 -3.48 4.33
CA ALA A 22 8.10 -3.28 3.11
C ALA A 22 7.71 -4.63 2.50
N VAL A 23 6.53 -4.70 1.91
CA VAL A 23 6.05 -5.85 1.12
C VAL A 23 5.77 -5.38 -0.29
N ALA A 24 6.52 -5.89 -1.27
CA ALA A 24 6.34 -5.57 -2.67
C ALA A 24 5.04 -6.15 -3.23
N THR A 25 4.38 -5.38 -4.08
CA THR A 25 3.17 -5.78 -4.81
C THR A 25 3.31 -5.39 -6.28
N ASP A 26 2.45 -5.92 -7.13
CA ASP A 26 2.45 -5.59 -8.56
C ASP A 26 1.88 -4.20 -8.87
N CYS A 27 1.10 -3.62 -7.96
CA CYS A 27 0.63 -2.22 -8.03
C CYS A 27 0.11 -1.72 -6.66
N CYS A 28 -0.01 -0.40 -6.52
CA CYS A 28 -0.53 0.21 -5.29
C CYS A 28 -1.99 -0.17 -5.00
N THR A 29 -2.83 -0.34 -6.01
CA THR A 29 -4.23 -0.77 -5.83
C THR A 29 -4.30 -2.14 -5.17
N HIS A 30 -3.45 -3.09 -5.58
CA HIS A 30 -3.38 -4.40 -4.93
C HIS A 30 -2.75 -4.33 -3.54
N ALA A 31 -1.80 -3.41 -3.30
CA ALA A 31 -1.31 -3.14 -1.95
C ALA A 31 -2.45 -2.71 -1.01
N LEU A 32 -3.28 -1.76 -1.45
CA LEU A 32 -4.46 -1.32 -0.70
C LEU A 32 -5.45 -2.48 -0.49
N GLU A 33 -5.74 -3.26 -1.54
CA GLU A 33 -6.63 -4.41 -1.44
C GLU A 33 -6.16 -5.44 -0.42
N LEU A 34 -4.88 -5.80 -0.43
CA LEU A 34 -4.30 -6.74 0.53
C LEU A 34 -4.46 -6.23 1.97
N CYS A 35 -4.17 -4.94 2.21
CA CYS A 35 -4.35 -4.34 3.53
C CYS A 35 -5.82 -4.36 3.98
N LEU A 36 -6.75 -4.00 3.09
CA LEU A 36 -8.18 -4.00 3.39
C LEU A 36 -8.70 -5.40 3.71
N ARG A 37 -8.26 -6.42 2.97
CA ARG A 37 -8.60 -7.82 3.24
C ARG A 37 -7.99 -8.30 4.55
N TYR A 38 -6.72 -8.01 4.78
CA TYR A 38 -6.00 -8.41 5.98
C TYR A 38 -6.62 -7.83 7.25
N LYS A 39 -7.04 -6.56 7.20
CA LYS A 39 -7.72 -5.87 8.31
C LYS A 39 -9.22 -6.13 8.37
N GLU A 40 -9.76 -6.94 7.46
CA GLU A 40 -11.21 -7.23 7.37
C GLU A 40 -12.06 -5.96 7.37
N SER A 41 -11.58 -4.93 6.68
CA SER A 41 -12.21 -3.62 6.63
C SER A 41 -13.63 -3.71 6.08
N LYS A 42 -14.57 -2.99 6.71
CA LYS A 42 -15.99 -2.97 6.30
C LYS A 42 -16.38 -1.67 5.59
N LYS A 43 -15.52 -0.67 5.66
CA LYS A 43 -15.76 0.66 5.10
C LYS A 43 -14.43 1.30 4.70
N ILE A 44 -14.46 2.10 3.65
CA ILE A 44 -13.36 2.98 3.25
C ILE A 44 -13.84 4.42 3.11
N SER A 45 -12.96 5.36 3.42
CA SER A 45 -13.16 6.79 3.18
C SER A 45 -12.24 7.23 2.04
N VAL A 46 -12.81 7.91 1.05
CA VAL A 46 -12.07 8.25 -0.18
C VAL A 46 -12.37 9.70 -0.57
N PRO A 47 -11.36 10.54 -0.79
CA PRO A 47 -11.58 11.89 -1.29
C PRO A 47 -12.13 11.84 -2.72
N LYS A 48 -13.01 12.78 -3.06
CA LYS A 48 -13.63 12.85 -4.40
C LYS A 48 -12.61 13.01 -5.51
N HIS A 49 -11.46 13.58 -5.21
CA HIS A 49 -10.36 13.76 -6.14
C HIS A 49 -9.27 12.72 -5.89
N THR A 50 -9.46 11.53 -6.43
CA THR A 50 -8.50 10.41 -6.33
C THR A 50 -8.51 9.55 -7.59
N TYR A 51 -7.59 8.58 -7.65
CA TYR A 51 -7.55 7.62 -8.75
C TYR A 51 -8.70 6.62 -8.63
N ILE A 52 -9.39 6.39 -9.75
CA ILE A 52 -10.66 5.63 -9.79
C ILE A 52 -10.56 4.20 -9.20
N SER A 53 -9.39 3.58 -9.24
CA SER A 53 -9.24 2.22 -8.72
C SER A 53 -9.50 2.12 -7.20
N VAL A 54 -9.29 3.21 -6.45
CA VAL A 54 -9.46 3.19 -4.98
C VAL A 54 -10.94 3.06 -4.59
N PRO A 55 -11.86 3.94 -5.04
CA PRO A 55 -13.28 3.74 -4.76
C PRO A 55 -13.82 2.43 -5.33
N MET A 56 -13.27 1.93 -6.47
CA MET A 56 -13.68 0.64 -7.03
C MET A 56 -13.38 -0.56 -6.12
N LEU A 57 -12.44 -0.44 -5.18
CA LEU A 57 -12.21 -1.47 -4.17
C LEU A 57 -13.43 -1.72 -3.29
N SER A 58 -14.27 -0.70 -3.03
CA SER A 58 -15.50 -0.89 -2.26
C SER A 58 -16.46 -1.87 -2.95
N ILE A 59 -16.58 -1.75 -4.26
CA ILE A 59 -17.41 -2.67 -5.06
C ILE A 59 -16.78 -4.08 -5.08
N LYS A 60 -15.48 -4.15 -5.37
CA LYS A 60 -14.75 -5.43 -5.45
C LYS A 60 -14.78 -6.21 -4.14
N LEU A 61 -14.68 -5.53 -3.01
CA LEU A 61 -14.64 -6.14 -1.68
C LEU A 61 -16.01 -6.21 -1.01
N ASN A 62 -17.04 -5.64 -1.63
CA ASN A 62 -18.39 -5.50 -1.06
C ASN A 62 -18.36 -4.84 0.32
N ILE A 63 -17.73 -3.68 0.39
CA ILE A 63 -17.61 -2.85 1.62
C ILE A 63 -18.18 -1.45 1.37
N ASP A 64 -18.51 -0.75 2.44
CA ASP A 64 -19.09 0.58 2.37
C ASP A 64 -18.08 1.63 1.88
N LEU A 65 -18.55 2.59 1.09
CA LEU A 65 -17.78 3.73 0.61
C LEU A 65 -18.33 5.03 1.16
N GLU A 66 -17.46 5.81 1.78
CA GLU A 66 -17.74 7.20 2.17
C GLU A 66 -16.87 8.15 1.34
N TRP A 67 -17.53 9.11 0.69
CA TRP A 67 -16.82 10.19 0.01
C TRP A 67 -16.48 11.31 0.99
N THR A 68 -15.24 11.81 0.93
CA THR A 68 -14.81 12.98 1.68
C THR A 68 -14.54 14.17 0.77
N GLU A 69 -14.63 15.38 1.35
CA GLU A 69 -14.30 16.64 0.65
C GLU A 69 -12.85 17.07 0.93
N ASP A 70 -12.01 16.16 1.44
CA ASP A 70 -10.64 16.48 1.83
C ASP A 70 -9.80 16.91 0.63
N ASP A 71 -9.13 18.03 0.81
CA ASP A 71 -8.06 18.50 -0.08
C ASP A 71 -6.75 17.87 0.42
N TRP A 72 -6.33 16.80 -0.23
CA TRP A 72 -5.13 16.07 0.14
C TRP A 72 -3.96 16.39 -0.81
N LEU A 73 -2.73 16.27 -0.33
CA LEU A 73 -1.54 16.57 -1.13
C LEU A 73 -0.70 15.31 -1.38
N ASP A 74 -0.07 14.76 -0.37
CA ASP A 74 0.90 13.66 -0.51
C ASP A 74 0.27 12.29 -0.29
N TYR A 75 -0.73 12.22 0.58
CA TYR A 75 -1.41 10.99 0.96
C TYR A 75 -2.76 11.29 1.60
N TYR A 76 -3.59 10.27 1.75
CA TYR A 76 -4.82 10.34 2.54
C TYR A 76 -5.12 8.99 3.21
N TYR A 77 -5.91 9.04 4.26
CA TYR A 77 -6.34 7.86 5.01
C TYR A 77 -7.53 7.20 4.33
N VAL A 78 -7.37 5.94 3.93
CA VAL A 78 -8.45 5.08 3.41
C VAL A 78 -9.26 4.49 4.56
N THR A 79 -8.57 4.13 5.64
CA THR A 79 -9.12 3.79 6.96
C THR A 79 -8.22 4.42 8.04
N ASP A 80 -8.55 4.28 9.31
CA ASP A 80 -7.69 4.78 10.40
C ASP A 80 -6.28 4.17 10.38
N GLU A 81 -6.10 3.00 9.78
CA GLU A 81 -4.81 2.28 9.75
C GLU A 81 -4.16 2.24 8.37
N ILE A 82 -4.92 2.44 7.29
CA ILE A 82 -4.46 2.24 5.91
C ILE A 82 -4.41 3.57 5.17
N ILE A 83 -3.27 3.87 4.58
CA ILE A 83 -2.97 5.12 3.88
C ILE A 83 -2.69 4.85 2.40
N ASP A 84 -3.36 5.58 1.52
CA ASP A 84 -2.97 5.70 0.12
C ASP A 84 -1.90 6.80 0.00
N ALA A 85 -0.67 6.38 -0.24
CA ALA A 85 0.50 7.23 -0.42
C ALA A 85 1.08 7.07 -1.84
N ALA A 86 0.23 6.82 -2.83
CA ALA A 86 0.63 6.52 -4.20
C ALA A 86 1.41 7.65 -4.90
N VAL A 87 1.32 8.88 -4.40
CA VAL A 87 2.07 10.04 -4.94
C VAL A 87 3.18 10.52 -4.00
N LEU A 88 3.31 9.92 -2.82
CA LEU A 88 4.34 10.27 -1.86
C LEU A 88 5.71 9.72 -2.28
N TRP A 89 6.71 10.61 -2.34
CA TRP A 89 8.10 10.23 -2.56
C TRP A 89 9.00 11.14 -1.74
N LYS A 90 9.18 10.78 -0.46
CA LYS A 90 9.96 11.58 0.49
C LYS A 90 10.68 10.67 1.48
N PRO A 91 12.00 10.87 1.71
CA PRO A 91 12.73 10.12 2.71
C PRO A 91 12.12 10.31 4.11
N ASP A 92 12.21 9.26 4.94
CA ASP A 92 11.80 9.27 6.34
C ASP A 92 10.35 9.76 6.56
N SER A 93 9.45 9.43 5.62
CA SER A 93 8.06 9.89 5.66
C SER A 93 7.07 8.80 6.11
N TYR A 94 7.54 7.63 6.50
CA TYR A 94 6.69 6.58 7.04
C TYR A 94 6.01 7.05 8.34
N ILE A 95 4.73 6.78 8.46
CA ILE A 95 3.92 7.08 9.67
C ILE A 95 3.80 5.80 10.50
N PRO A 96 4.35 5.77 11.73
CA PRO A 96 4.32 4.58 12.59
C PRO A 96 2.91 4.03 12.85
N ASN A 97 2.80 2.73 13.00
CA ASN A 97 1.56 1.98 13.25
C ASN A 97 0.53 2.09 12.12
N LYS A 98 0.99 2.33 10.88
CA LYS A 98 0.14 2.41 9.69
C LYS A 98 0.62 1.45 8.60
N PHE A 99 -0.30 1.10 7.72
CA PHE A 99 -0.04 0.44 6.44
C PHE A 99 -0.06 1.53 5.36
N MET A 100 1.12 1.93 4.89
CA MET A 100 1.23 2.94 3.84
C MET A 100 1.49 2.27 2.49
N CYS A 101 0.59 2.49 1.53
CA CYS A 101 0.67 1.90 0.21
C CYS A 101 1.25 2.91 -0.78
N VAL A 102 2.37 2.55 -1.41
CA VAL A 102 3.11 3.40 -2.37
C VAL A 102 3.08 2.80 -3.77
N SER A 103 3.34 3.63 -4.79
CA SER A 103 3.24 3.26 -6.20
C SER A 103 4.53 3.53 -6.97
N PHE A 104 4.89 2.59 -7.86
CA PHE A 104 6.02 2.69 -8.79
C PHE A 104 5.56 2.63 -10.25
N GLN A 105 4.32 3.00 -10.51
CA GLN A 105 3.77 3.08 -11.84
C GLN A 105 4.53 4.13 -12.69
N PHE A 106 4.54 3.99 -14.02
CA PHE A 106 5.38 4.79 -14.92
C PHE A 106 5.25 6.32 -14.77
N LYS A 107 4.17 6.82 -14.18
CA LYS A 107 3.97 8.26 -13.91
C LYS A 107 4.48 8.73 -12.54
N LYS A 108 5.07 7.84 -11.74
CA LYS A 108 5.53 8.16 -10.38
C LYS A 108 6.99 8.62 -10.36
N HIS A 109 7.43 9.18 -9.22
CA HIS A 109 8.81 9.65 -9.05
C HIS A 109 9.84 8.54 -9.26
N LEU A 110 9.63 7.37 -8.63
CA LEU A 110 10.34 6.15 -8.99
C LEU A 110 9.48 5.36 -9.97
N SER A 111 9.84 5.45 -11.24
CA SER A 111 9.09 4.82 -12.32
C SER A 111 9.69 3.47 -12.69
N LEU A 112 9.03 2.39 -12.29
CA LEU A 112 9.41 1.02 -12.65
C LEU A 112 8.47 0.41 -13.70
N GLY A 113 7.63 1.25 -14.33
CA GLY A 113 6.60 0.82 -15.26
C GLY A 113 5.35 0.33 -14.53
N ARG A 114 5.47 -0.64 -13.65
CA ARG A 114 4.42 -1.18 -12.77
C ARG A 114 5.03 -1.56 -11.43
N GLY A 115 4.25 -1.49 -10.37
CA GLY A 115 4.68 -1.90 -9.05
C GLY A 115 4.05 -1.07 -7.93
N GLY A 116 4.10 -1.61 -6.75
CA GLY A 116 3.68 -0.99 -5.50
C GLY A 116 4.39 -1.63 -4.32
N ALA A 117 4.19 -1.07 -3.14
CA ALA A 117 4.61 -1.70 -1.89
C ALA A 117 3.73 -1.25 -0.73
N ILE A 118 3.68 -2.08 0.30
CA ILE A 118 3.09 -1.78 1.59
C ILE A 118 4.24 -1.52 2.57
N LEU A 119 4.24 -0.35 3.19
CA LEU A 119 5.17 0.01 4.27
C LEU A 119 4.47 -0.22 5.61
N LEU A 120 5.14 -0.87 6.54
CA LEU A 120 4.58 -1.21 7.85
C LEU A 120 5.69 -1.45 8.88
N ASP A 121 5.32 -1.55 10.16
CA ASP A 121 6.30 -1.72 11.25
C ASP A 121 6.16 -3.03 12.03
N ASN A 122 5.09 -3.80 11.82
CA ASN A 122 4.93 -5.10 12.46
C ASN A 122 5.44 -6.22 11.56
N LYS A 123 6.36 -7.04 12.11
CA LYS A 123 6.98 -8.16 11.38
C LYS A 123 5.98 -9.25 11.01
N ASP A 124 5.08 -9.61 11.92
CA ASP A 124 4.12 -10.69 11.69
C ASP A 124 3.10 -10.27 10.62
N ASP A 125 2.64 -9.02 10.66
CA ASP A 125 1.78 -8.43 9.61
C ASP A 125 2.48 -8.46 8.25
N ALA A 126 3.78 -8.11 8.21
CA ALA A 126 4.56 -8.15 6.97
C ALA A 126 4.66 -9.57 6.40
N LEU A 127 4.87 -10.57 7.25
CA LEU A 127 4.93 -11.97 6.82
C LEU A 127 3.58 -12.47 6.27
N GLU A 128 2.48 -12.12 6.91
CA GLU A 128 1.15 -12.52 6.46
C GLU A 128 0.77 -11.83 5.14
N LEU A 129 1.00 -10.52 5.03
CA LEU A 129 0.77 -9.79 3.77
C LEU A 129 1.64 -10.33 2.64
N LYS A 130 2.86 -10.73 2.93
CA LYS A 130 3.75 -11.35 1.94
C LYS A 130 3.22 -12.70 1.46
N LYS A 131 2.72 -13.55 2.34
CA LYS A 131 2.02 -14.79 1.95
C LYS A 131 0.80 -14.50 1.07
N MET A 132 -0.02 -13.53 1.46
CA MET A 132 -1.19 -13.14 0.66
C MET A 132 -0.80 -12.67 -0.74
N SER A 133 0.33 -11.96 -0.89
CA SER A 133 0.83 -11.51 -2.19
C SER A 133 1.36 -12.64 -3.07
N TYR A 134 1.66 -13.80 -2.51
CA TYR A 134 2.15 -15.02 -3.20
C TYR A 134 1.13 -16.16 -3.20
N ASP A 135 -0.15 -15.89 -3.24
CA ASP A 135 -1.22 -16.90 -3.25
C ASP A 135 -1.16 -17.86 -2.04
N GLY A 136 -0.74 -17.37 -0.88
CA GLY A 136 -0.58 -18.16 0.34
C GLY A 136 0.70 -19.00 0.42
N ARG A 137 1.57 -18.90 -0.57
CA ARG A 137 2.87 -19.59 -0.58
C ARG A 137 3.93 -18.78 0.17
N THR A 138 4.88 -19.49 0.77
CA THR A 138 6.08 -18.85 1.35
C THR A 138 7.17 -18.78 0.28
N PRO A 139 7.88 -17.65 0.19
CA PRO A 139 9.03 -17.52 -0.71
C PRO A 139 10.19 -18.39 -0.27
#